data_e6280712c6d2a627c1c27eaeb96099e2
#
_entry.id   e6280712c6d2a627c1c27eaeb96099e2
#
_cell.length_a   1.000
_cell.length_b   1.000
_cell.length_c   1.000
_cell.angle_alpha   90.00
_cell.angle_beta   90.00
_cell.angle_gamma   90.00
#
_symmetry.space_group_name_H-M   'P 1'
#
loop_
_entity.id
_entity.type
_entity.pdbx_description
1 polymer ?
#
loop_
_entity_poly.entity_id
_entity_poly.type
_entity_poly.pdbx_seq_one_letter_code
_entity_poly.pdbx_strand_id
1 'polypeptide(L)'
;MSASNSLGTIEGLTSIRSSFDPKATMDRVEAEIRARGLNVFARIDHAAGAAEVGLPLAPTDLIIFGNARGGTPLMQSVQTVGIDLPLKILVWQDAANDTWLSYNEPRWIARRHKVANAEPLVSKMTAMLNAIVKKAASPQ
;
A
#
# COMPACT_ATOMS: atom_id res chain seq x y z
N MET A 1 -22.50 9.47 -1.79
CA MET A 1 -21.79 9.16 -1.77
C MET A 1 -20.73 9.12 -1.47
N SER A 2 -20.27 9.24 -1.94
CA SER A 2 -19.63 8.82 -0.82
C SER A 2 -18.16 9.03 -0.95
N ALA A 3 -17.43 8.75 0.10
CA ALA A 3 -15.99 8.90 0.14
C ALA A 3 -15.32 8.13 -0.99
N SER A 4 -15.92 7.01 -1.43
CA SER A 4 -15.33 6.21 -2.50
C SER A 4 -15.20 7.00 -3.80
N ASN A 5 -16.08 7.95 -4.05
CA ASN A 5 -16.00 8.76 -5.27
C ASN A 5 -14.77 9.67 -5.26
N SER A 6 -14.44 10.23 -4.10
CA SER A 6 -13.27 11.10 -4.02
C SER A 6 -11.97 10.33 -4.08
N LEU A 7 -11.98 9.04 -3.68
CA LEU A 7 -10.77 8.21 -3.73
C LEU A 7 -10.29 8.00 -5.17
N GLY A 8 -11.22 7.91 -6.12
CA GLY A 8 -10.87 7.71 -7.52
C GLY A 8 -10.15 8.89 -8.13
N THR A 9 -10.12 10.03 -7.46
CA THR A 9 -9.49 11.23 -8.00
C THR A 9 -8.05 11.45 -7.54
N ILE A 10 -7.52 10.62 -6.65
CA ILE A 10 -6.14 10.77 -6.18
C ILE A 10 -5.21 10.12 -7.18
N GLU A 11 -4.39 10.95 -7.81
CA GLU A 11 -3.48 10.49 -8.84
C GLU A 11 -2.46 9.50 -8.28
N GLY A 12 -2.27 8.39 -8.97
CA GLY A 12 -1.28 7.40 -8.59
C GLY A 12 -1.67 6.52 -7.40
N LEU A 13 -2.89 6.66 -6.90
CA LEU A 13 -3.36 5.89 -5.76
C LEU A 13 -4.44 4.92 -6.19
N THR A 14 -4.27 3.64 -5.86
CA THR A 14 -5.31 2.63 -6.03
C THR A 14 -5.88 2.30 -4.66
N SER A 15 -7.20 2.29 -4.54
CA SER A 15 -7.89 1.93 -3.31
C SER A 15 -8.95 0.89 -3.59
N ILE A 16 -9.02 -0.14 -2.75
CA ILE A 16 -10.08 -1.13 -2.82
C ILE A 16 -10.70 -1.30 -1.44
N ARG A 17 -11.97 -1.71 -1.43
CA ARG A 17 -12.71 -1.89 -0.20
C ARG A 17 -12.50 -3.29 0.36
N SER A 18 -12.35 -3.40 1.68
CA SER A 18 -12.21 -4.67 2.36
C SER A 18 -13.55 -5.14 2.93
N SER A 19 -13.72 -6.45 2.97
CA SER A 19 -14.87 -7.07 3.65
C SER A 19 -14.66 -7.21 5.14
N PHE A 20 -13.47 -6.86 5.65
CA PHE A 20 -13.10 -7.05 7.05
C PHE A 20 -12.86 -5.71 7.74
N ASP A 21 -12.80 -5.73 9.08
CA ASP A 21 -12.43 -4.54 9.81
C ASP A 21 -10.96 -4.18 9.58
N PRO A 22 -10.50 -2.98 10.00
CA PRO A 22 -9.12 -2.56 9.71
C PRO A 22 -8.06 -3.49 10.28
N LYS A 23 -8.22 -3.95 11.53
CA LYS A 23 -7.21 -4.80 12.13
C LYS A 23 -7.11 -6.14 11.42
N ALA A 24 -8.25 -6.78 11.18
CA ALA A 24 -8.28 -8.06 10.46
C ALA A 24 -7.70 -7.89 9.06
N THR A 25 -8.04 -6.81 8.38
CA THR A 25 -7.52 -6.53 7.04
C THR A 25 -6.01 -6.42 7.05
N MET A 26 -5.45 -5.62 7.96
CA MET A 26 -3.99 -5.45 8.00
C MET A 26 -3.28 -6.75 8.40
N ASP A 27 -3.84 -7.51 9.33
CA ASP A 27 -3.26 -8.81 9.69
C ASP A 27 -3.22 -9.75 8.48
N ARG A 28 -4.26 -9.70 7.65
CA ARG A 28 -4.32 -10.51 6.42
C ARG A 28 -3.33 -10.03 5.38
N VAL A 29 -3.14 -8.71 5.27
CA VAL A 29 -2.11 -8.14 4.38
C VAL A 29 -0.72 -8.63 4.80
N GLU A 30 -0.41 -8.51 6.08
CA GLU A 30 0.90 -8.93 6.58
C GLU A 30 1.13 -10.43 6.35
N ALA A 31 0.12 -11.25 6.62
CA ALA A 31 0.23 -12.69 6.40
C ALA A 31 0.50 -13.01 4.93
N GLU A 32 -0.17 -12.31 4.01
CA GLU A 32 0.02 -12.52 2.59
C GLU A 32 1.41 -12.10 2.12
N ILE A 33 1.91 -10.98 2.64
CA ILE A 33 3.26 -10.50 2.35
C ILE A 33 4.29 -11.55 2.77
N ARG A 34 4.16 -12.06 3.99
CA ARG A 34 5.10 -13.05 4.52
C ARG A 34 5.01 -14.38 3.77
N ALA A 35 3.79 -14.78 3.38
CA ALA A 35 3.59 -16.01 2.62
C ALA A 35 4.27 -15.96 1.25
N ARG A 36 4.47 -14.77 0.71
CA ARG A 36 5.17 -14.57 -0.57
C ARG A 36 6.68 -14.44 -0.40
N GLY A 37 7.20 -14.58 0.81
CA GLY A 37 8.62 -14.48 1.07
C GLY A 37 9.15 -13.06 1.04
N LEU A 38 8.27 -12.07 1.13
CA LEU A 38 8.67 -10.67 1.17
C LEU A 38 8.98 -10.25 2.61
N ASN A 39 9.82 -9.23 2.74
CA ASN A 39 10.21 -8.70 4.04
C ASN A 39 9.24 -7.62 4.50
N VAL A 40 8.84 -7.66 5.76
CA VAL A 40 8.11 -6.57 6.41
C VAL A 40 9.14 -5.71 7.13
N PHE A 41 9.30 -4.47 6.69
CA PHE A 41 10.26 -3.54 7.28
C PHE A 41 9.69 -2.81 8.48
N ALA A 42 8.41 -2.44 8.41
CA ALA A 42 7.76 -1.71 9.49
C ALA A 42 6.25 -1.79 9.34
N ARG A 43 5.56 -1.66 10.46
CA ARG A 43 4.12 -1.47 10.49
C ARG A 43 3.88 -0.28 11.42
N ILE A 44 3.21 0.77 10.92
CA ILE A 44 3.07 2.03 11.60
C ILE A 44 1.59 2.29 11.86
N ASP A 45 1.22 2.35 13.13
CA ASP A 45 -0.15 2.63 13.54
C ASP A 45 -0.30 4.14 13.76
N HIS A 46 -0.80 4.83 12.73
CA HIS A 46 -0.97 6.28 12.81
C HIS A 46 -2.04 6.69 13.81
N ALA A 47 -3.09 5.88 13.97
CA ALA A 47 -4.15 6.18 14.93
C ALA A 47 -3.62 6.11 16.37
N ALA A 48 -2.75 5.13 16.66
CA ALA A 48 -2.12 5.04 17.97
C ALA A 48 -1.20 6.24 18.22
N GLY A 49 -0.46 6.66 17.21
CA GLY A 49 0.39 7.84 17.31
C GLY A 49 -0.42 9.10 17.59
N ALA A 50 -1.56 9.24 16.92
CA ALA A 50 -2.45 10.38 17.15
C ALA A 50 -2.97 10.38 18.59
N ALA A 51 -3.35 9.20 19.11
CA ALA A 51 -3.87 9.08 20.46
C ALA A 51 -2.82 9.50 21.50
N GLU A 52 -1.55 9.23 21.24
CA GLU A 52 -0.46 9.61 22.15
C GLU A 52 -0.35 11.12 22.34
N VAL A 53 -0.77 11.90 21.34
CA VAL A 53 -0.73 13.35 21.41
C VAL A 53 -2.12 13.95 21.59
N GLY A 54 -3.11 13.12 21.95
CA GLY A 54 -4.45 13.57 22.27
C GLY A 54 -5.31 13.96 21.10
N LEU A 55 -4.99 13.48 19.89
CA LEU A 55 -5.76 13.80 18.69
C LEU A 55 -6.54 12.56 18.22
N PRO A 56 -7.81 12.75 17.82
CA PRO A 56 -8.59 11.63 17.28
C PRO A 56 -8.20 11.34 15.84
N LEU A 57 -8.09 10.04 15.52
CA LEU A 57 -7.88 9.59 14.16
C LEU A 57 -8.48 8.19 14.03
N ALA A 58 -9.31 7.98 13.03
CA ALA A 58 -9.84 6.66 12.73
C ALA A 58 -8.69 5.70 12.41
N PRO A 59 -8.92 4.39 12.47
CA PRO A 59 -7.86 3.43 12.13
C PRO A 59 -7.16 3.78 10.84
N THR A 60 -5.84 3.89 10.91
CA THR A 60 -4.97 4.25 9.80
C THR A 60 -3.63 3.57 10.06
N ASP A 61 -3.37 2.49 9.34
CA ASP A 61 -2.24 1.59 9.59
C ASP A 61 -1.46 1.40 8.30
N LEU A 62 -0.14 1.56 8.35
CA LEU A 62 0.72 1.47 7.18
C LEU A 62 1.69 0.32 7.34
N ILE A 63 1.79 -0.55 6.32
CA ILE A 63 2.80 -1.58 6.31
C ILE A 63 3.80 -1.28 5.18
N ILE A 64 5.09 -1.35 5.50
CA ILE A 64 6.19 -1.09 4.58
C ILE A 64 6.89 -2.41 4.35
N PHE A 65 7.02 -2.82 3.08
CA PHE A 65 7.48 -4.16 2.76
C PHE A 65 8.13 -4.22 1.39
N GLY A 66 8.78 -5.33 1.12
CA GLY A 66 9.37 -5.59 -0.18
C GLY A 66 10.60 -6.46 -0.08
N ASN A 67 11.42 -6.43 -1.13
CA ASN A 67 12.73 -7.05 -1.12
C ASN A 67 13.66 -6.27 -2.05
N ALA A 68 14.96 -6.47 -1.84
CA ALA A 68 15.96 -5.74 -2.61
C ALA A 68 15.94 -6.11 -4.09
N ARG A 69 15.56 -7.33 -4.43
CA ARG A 69 15.52 -7.76 -5.83
C ARG A 69 14.49 -6.98 -6.64
N GLY A 70 13.38 -6.62 -6.01
CA GLY A 70 12.34 -5.87 -6.68
C GLY A 70 12.64 -4.39 -6.82
N GLY A 71 13.19 -3.78 -5.77
CA GLY A 71 13.39 -2.33 -5.73
C GLY A 71 14.71 -1.84 -6.31
N THR A 72 15.77 -2.62 -6.11
CA THR A 72 17.11 -2.18 -6.51
C THR A 72 17.23 -1.85 -7.99
N PRO A 73 16.66 -2.66 -8.92
CA PRO A 73 16.80 -2.30 -10.35
C PRO A 73 16.23 -0.92 -10.69
N LEU A 74 15.13 -0.52 -10.06
CA LEU A 74 14.59 0.83 -10.29
C LEU A 74 15.55 1.90 -9.78
N MET A 75 16.13 1.69 -8.60
CA MET A 75 17.07 2.64 -8.01
C MET A 75 18.39 2.68 -8.76
N GLN A 76 18.81 1.58 -9.37
CA GLN A 76 19.98 1.58 -10.26
C GLN A 76 19.75 2.45 -11.47
N SER A 77 18.52 2.49 -11.97
CA SER A 77 18.16 3.33 -13.11
C SER A 77 18.03 4.80 -12.68
N VAL A 78 17.26 5.08 -11.63
CA VAL A 78 17.07 6.43 -11.11
C VAL A 78 17.05 6.35 -9.59
N GLN A 79 18.13 6.79 -8.97
CA GLN A 79 18.35 6.57 -7.55
C GLN A 79 17.29 7.22 -6.67
N THR A 80 16.70 8.35 -7.12
CA THR A 80 15.68 9.05 -6.33
C THR A 80 14.41 8.22 -6.12
N VAL A 81 14.19 7.15 -6.90
CA VAL A 81 13.06 6.25 -6.65
C VAL A 81 13.08 5.71 -5.23
N GLY A 82 14.24 5.70 -4.59
CA GLY A 82 14.37 5.26 -3.21
C GLY A 82 13.51 6.03 -2.22
N ILE A 83 13.08 7.26 -2.55
CA ILE A 83 12.18 8.01 -1.66
C ILE A 83 10.78 7.39 -1.64
N ASP A 84 10.38 6.73 -2.72
CA ASP A 84 9.06 6.12 -2.85
C ASP A 84 9.06 4.61 -2.61
N LEU A 85 10.22 4.04 -2.32
CA LEU A 85 10.37 2.65 -1.95
C LEU A 85 10.82 2.56 -0.49
N PRO A 86 10.60 1.45 0.22
CA PRO A 86 9.94 0.21 -0.24
C PRO A 86 8.46 0.42 -0.55
N LEU A 87 7.81 -0.61 -1.08
CA LEU A 87 6.36 -0.57 -1.30
C LEU A 87 5.62 -0.47 0.02
N LYS A 88 4.40 0.08 -0.04
CA LYS A 88 3.58 0.32 1.14
C LYS A 88 2.12 0.01 0.82
N ILE A 89 1.41 -0.48 1.82
CA ILE A 89 -0.04 -0.62 1.77
C ILE A 89 -0.60 0.06 3.01
N LEU A 90 -1.57 0.94 2.80
CA LEU A 90 -2.28 1.64 3.86
C LEU A 90 -3.63 0.96 4.05
N VAL A 91 -3.94 0.58 5.28
CA VAL A 91 -5.29 0.11 5.65
C VAL A 91 -5.91 1.18 6.50
N TRP A 92 -7.11 1.65 6.13
CA TRP A 92 -7.73 2.78 6.81
C TRP A 92 -9.24 2.65 6.77
N GLN A 93 -9.88 3.32 7.73
CA GLN A 93 -11.32 3.31 7.85
C GLN A 93 -11.85 4.72 7.59
N ASP A 94 -12.85 4.83 6.71
CA ASP A 94 -13.40 6.13 6.37
C ASP A 94 -14.50 6.55 7.37
N ALA A 95 -15.09 7.72 7.13
CA ALA A 95 -16.11 8.27 8.02
C ALA A 95 -17.38 7.41 8.06
N ALA A 96 -17.61 6.59 7.06
CA ALA A 96 -18.76 5.66 7.02
C ALA A 96 -18.43 4.31 7.67
N ASN A 97 -17.25 4.19 8.29
CA ASN A 97 -16.75 2.96 8.90
C ASN A 97 -16.48 1.84 7.91
N ASP A 98 -16.24 2.19 6.65
CA ASP A 98 -15.79 1.24 5.65
C ASP A 98 -14.26 1.13 5.68
N THR A 99 -13.77 -0.08 5.47
CA THR A 99 -12.32 -0.35 5.48
C THR A 99 -11.78 -0.36 4.07
N TRP A 100 -10.67 0.33 3.86
CA TRP A 100 -10.02 0.47 2.56
C TRP A 100 -8.56 0.05 2.63
N LEU A 101 -8.07 -0.48 1.50
CA LEU A 101 -6.64 -0.72 1.29
C LEU A 101 -6.20 0.18 0.14
N SER A 102 -5.12 0.92 0.36
CA SER A 102 -4.61 1.84 -0.64
C SER A 102 -3.13 1.63 -0.85
N TYR A 103 -2.67 1.79 -2.10
CA TYR A 103 -1.24 1.73 -2.39
C TYR A 103 -0.90 2.67 -3.54
N ASN A 104 0.35 3.12 -3.55
CA ASN A 104 0.87 3.90 -4.67
C ASN A 104 1.10 2.97 -5.86
N GLU A 105 0.61 3.38 -7.03
CA GLU A 105 0.77 2.59 -8.24
C GLU A 105 2.23 2.62 -8.68
N PRO A 106 2.86 1.47 -8.89
CA PRO A 106 4.25 1.44 -9.34
C PRO A 106 4.50 2.22 -10.63
N ARG A 107 3.53 2.23 -11.54
CA ARG A 107 3.65 3.00 -12.78
C ARG A 107 3.72 4.50 -12.51
N TRP A 108 2.96 4.98 -11.53
CA TRP A 108 3.01 6.38 -11.13
C TRP A 108 4.37 6.72 -10.52
N ILE A 109 4.91 5.84 -9.67
CA ILE A 109 6.24 6.02 -9.08
C ILE A 109 7.29 6.12 -10.18
N ALA A 110 7.27 5.18 -11.14
CA ALA A 110 8.23 5.18 -12.24
C ALA A 110 8.11 6.45 -13.09
N ARG A 111 6.89 6.89 -13.33
CA ARG A 111 6.65 8.12 -14.10
C ARG A 111 7.13 9.35 -13.37
N ARG A 112 6.91 9.41 -12.06
CA ARG A 112 7.37 10.52 -11.24
C ARG A 112 8.87 10.75 -11.37
N HIS A 113 9.63 9.67 -11.40
CA HIS A 113 11.10 9.71 -11.47
C HIS A 113 11.63 9.54 -12.88
N LYS A 114 10.77 9.47 -13.88
CA LYS A 114 11.14 9.35 -15.30
C LYS A 114 12.04 8.15 -15.55
N VAL A 115 11.70 7.02 -14.97
CA VAL A 115 12.45 5.79 -15.13
C VAL A 115 12.22 5.23 -16.53
N ALA A 116 13.30 5.06 -17.30
CA ALA A 116 13.21 4.49 -18.65
C ALA A 116 13.14 2.97 -18.56
N ASN A 117 12.39 2.36 -19.48
CA ASN A 117 12.33 0.90 -19.63
C ASN A 117 11.87 0.18 -18.34
N ALA A 118 10.97 0.82 -17.60
CA ALA A 118 10.51 0.28 -16.32
C ALA A 118 9.38 -0.74 -16.46
N GLU A 119 8.78 -0.86 -17.64
CA GLU A 119 7.50 -1.53 -17.80
C GLU A 119 7.45 -3.00 -17.34
N PRO A 120 8.42 -3.87 -17.68
CA PRO A 120 8.32 -5.26 -17.19
C PRO A 120 8.31 -5.35 -15.66
N LEU A 121 9.15 -4.55 -15.01
CA LEU A 121 9.24 -4.56 -13.55
C LEU A 121 8.00 -3.91 -12.92
N VAL A 122 7.54 -2.80 -13.49
CA VAL A 122 6.35 -2.09 -13.03
C VAL A 122 5.11 -2.99 -13.11
N SER A 123 4.95 -3.71 -14.23
CA SER A 123 3.81 -4.62 -14.39
C SER A 123 3.85 -5.74 -13.35
N LYS A 124 5.04 -6.27 -13.07
CA LYS A 124 5.20 -7.32 -12.07
C LYS A 124 4.86 -6.82 -10.66
N MET A 125 5.35 -5.65 -10.31
CA MET A 125 5.04 -5.04 -9.01
C MET A 125 3.55 -4.76 -8.86
N THR A 126 2.93 -4.24 -9.90
CA THR A 126 1.49 -3.95 -9.90
C THR A 126 0.67 -5.21 -9.71
N ALA A 127 1.03 -6.28 -10.42
CA ALA A 127 0.34 -7.56 -10.30
C ALA A 127 0.45 -8.12 -8.88
N MET A 128 1.62 -8.00 -8.29
CA MET A 128 1.85 -8.47 -6.92
C MET A 128 1.02 -7.68 -5.90
N LEU A 129 1.04 -6.36 -5.99
CA LEU A 129 0.25 -5.51 -5.09
C LEU A 129 -1.23 -5.82 -5.22
N ASN A 130 -1.71 -5.89 -6.45
CA ASN A 130 -3.11 -6.19 -6.72
C ASN A 130 -3.52 -7.54 -6.12
N ALA A 131 -2.68 -8.56 -6.27
CA ALA A 131 -2.96 -9.89 -5.74
C ALA A 131 -2.99 -9.88 -4.20
N ILE A 132 -2.06 -9.18 -3.58
CA ILE A 132 -2.00 -9.08 -2.10
C ILE A 132 -3.27 -8.42 -1.57
N VAL A 133 -3.63 -7.24 -2.11
CA VAL A 133 -4.76 -6.50 -1.58
C VAL A 133 -6.08 -7.20 -1.85
N LYS A 134 -6.24 -7.81 -3.01
CA LYS A 134 -7.48 -8.54 -3.32
C LYS A 134 -7.68 -9.74 -2.40
N LYS A 135 -6.62 -10.48 -2.15
CA LYS A 135 -6.71 -11.63 -1.26
C LYS A 135 -6.97 -11.20 0.17
N ALA A 136 -6.33 -10.15 0.63
CA ALA A 136 -6.53 -9.65 1.99
C ALA A 136 -7.93 -9.08 2.20
N ALA A 137 -8.52 -8.47 1.16
CA ALA A 137 -9.80 -7.78 1.26
C ALA A 137 -11.01 -8.72 1.16
N SER A 138 -10.83 -9.94 0.69
CA SER A 138 -11.93 -10.86 0.38
C SER A 138 -11.96 -12.05 1.33
N PRO A 139 -13.17 -12.60 1.62
CA PRO A 139 -13.29 -13.68 2.60
C PRO A 139 -12.73 -15.02 2.14
N GLN A 140 -12.26 -15.17 0.91
CA GLN A 140 -11.74 -16.44 0.52
C GLN A 140 -10.23 -16.57 0.47
#